data_1d8d965b71abdfc4742544bb58e3def2
#
_entry.id   1d8d965b71abdfc4742544bb58e3def2
#
_cell.length_a   1.000
_cell.length_b   1.000
_cell.length_c   1.000
_cell.angle_alpha   90.00
_cell.angle_beta   90.00
_cell.angle_gamma   90.00
#
_symmetry.space_group_name_H-M   'P 1'
#
loop_
_entity.id
_entity.type
_entity.pdbx_description
1 polymer ?
#
loop_
_entity_poly.entity_id
_entity_poly.type
_entity_poly.pdbx_seq_one_letter_code
_entity_poly.pdbx_strand_id
1 'polypeptide(L)'
;MLKQLIIAFAGRKQSGKSSSCNYFIAKYLNQKFKDYSINDLGELTYCNRVTTSFPETNILKVYSFADPLKRFCIEVLNAPYESCYGTDEQKNALIPHLLWQNLPKELISKTIKIKDSVYQEFSGIVREGYKYEEYKTGPMSGRELMQILGTNFCRKLYDDCWVRATYETIKREAFPIALISDCRFQNELYYPRLHNIKSYYIKLKKAPFKEDTHASETGLDSVPDSDFDFVINNENLSLKEKCTLLDPIFDKLILESQQ
;
A
#
# COMPACT_ATOMS: atom_id res chain seq x y z
N MET A 1 -2.44 11.68 29.49
CA MET A 1 -2.43 10.70 28.40
C MET A 1 -1.18 10.96 27.56
N LEU A 2 -0.33 9.96 27.34
CA LEU A 2 0.80 10.10 26.43
C LEU A 2 0.25 10.47 25.05
N LYS A 3 0.79 11.50 24.47
CA LYS A 3 0.33 12.03 23.16
C LYS A 3 0.80 11.05 22.08
N GLN A 4 -0.13 10.36 21.43
CA GLN A 4 0.20 9.40 20.39
C GLN A 4 0.93 10.08 19.23
N LEU A 5 2.08 9.53 18.82
CA LEU A 5 2.84 9.95 17.65
C LEU A 5 2.49 9.06 16.46
N ILE A 6 1.97 9.63 15.38
CA ILE A 6 1.67 8.90 14.15
C ILE A 6 2.61 9.41 13.06
N ILE A 7 3.34 8.48 12.42
CA ILE A 7 4.25 8.77 11.31
C ILE A 7 3.84 7.92 10.11
N ALA A 8 3.52 8.56 9.00
CA ALA A 8 3.15 7.88 7.75
C ALA A 8 4.21 8.08 6.67
N PHE A 9 4.61 6.99 6.03
CA PHE A 9 5.51 7.01 4.88
C PHE A 9 4.71 6.97 3.59
N ALA A 10 4.85 8.01 2.79
CA ALA A 10 4.11 8.23 1.56
C ALA A 10 4.99 8.06 0.31
N GLY A 11 4.41 7.60 -0.79
CA GLY A 11 5.13 7.47 -2.06
C GLY A 11 4.75 6.22 -2.85
N ARG A 12 5.28 6.13 -4.06
CA ARG A 12 5.04 5.04 -5.02
C ARG A 12 5.58 3.69 -4.53
N LYS A 13 5.21 2.61 -5.23
CA LYS A 13 5.81 1.28 -5.04
C LYS A 13 7.34 1.38 -5.10
N GLN A 14 8.01 0.61 -4.25
CA GLN A 14 9.48 0.56 -4.17
C GLN A 14 10.19 1.92 -3.91
N SER A 15 9.49 2.93 -3.41
CA SER A 15 10.11 4.20 -3.01
C SER A 15 10.91 4.11 -1.69
N GLY A 16 10.96 2.93 -1.07
CA GLY A 16 11.71 2.72 0.16
C GLY A 16 10.92 2.98 1.45
N LYS A 17 9.57 3.02 1.40
CA LYS A 17 8.72 3.22 2.59
C LYS A 17 8.97 2.20 3.69
N SER A 18 8.93 0.90 3.35
CA SER A 18 9.15 -0.18 4.33
C SER A 18 10.53 -0.13 4.96
N SER A 19 11.59 0.08 4.15
CA SER A 19 12.95 0.20 4.70
C SER A 19 13.14 1.46 5.56
N SER A 20 12.44 2.56 5.26
CA SER A 20 12.45 3.75 6.12
C SER A 20 11.70 3.52 7.43
N CYS A 21 10.59 2.77 7.39
CA CYS A 21 9.87 2.33 8.57
C CYS A 21 10.76 1.44 9.46
N ASN A 22 11.42 0.44 8.88
CA ASN A 22 12.36 -0.44 9.58
C ASN A 22 13.55 0.35 10.18
N TYR A 23 14.05 1.35 9.46
CA TYR A 23 15.11 2.20 9.96
C TYR A 23 14.67 3.04 11.17
N PHE A 24 13.46 3.59 11.14
CA PHE A 24 12.88 4.27 12.32
C PHE A 24 12.81 3.34 13.51
N ILE A 25 12.31 2.11 13.31
CA ILE A 25 12.21 1.09 14.36
C ILE A 25 13.58 0.79 14.96
N ALA A 26 14.59 0.51 14.11
CA ALA A 26 15.95 0.23 14.57
C ALA A 26 16.52 1.39 15.38
N LYS A 27 16.39 2.62 14.87
CA LYS A 27 16.90 3.83 15.53
C LYS A 27 16.19 4.08 16.87
N TYR A 28 14.87 3.90 16.93
CA TYR A 28 14.10 4.07 18.16
C TYR A 28 14.45 3.01 19.21
N LEU A 29 14.51 1.74 18.79
CA LEU A 29 14.83 0.63 19.71
C LEU A 29 16.25 0.73 20.25
N ASN A 30 17.21 1.21 19.46
CA ASN A 30 18.61 1.37 19.89
C ASN A 30 18.81 2.43 20.99
N GLN A 31 17.81 3.24 21.30
CA GLN A 31 17.84 4.09 22.50
C GLN A 31 17.79 3.28 23.80
N LYS A 32 17.19 2.09 23.78
CA LYS A 32 17.00 1.22 24.95
C LYS A 32 17.67 -0.15 24.80
N PHE A 33 17.67 -0.69 23.60
CA PHE A 33 18.19 -2.01 23.26
C PHE A 33 19.27 -1.84 22.20
N LYS A 34 20.46 -2.36 22.43
CA LYS A 34 21.54 -2.32 21.44
C LYS A 34 21.31 -3.40 20.35
N ASP A 35 22.01 -3.25 19.23
CA ASP A 35 22.12 -4.25 18.15
C ASP A 35 20.93 -4.35 17.19
N TYR A 36 20.01 -3.37 17.16
CA TYR A 36 19.04 -3.21 16.08
C TYR A 36 19.66 -2.41 14.92
N SER A 37 19.48 -2.90 13.72
CA SER A 37 19.90 -2.21 12.48
C SER A 37 19.01 -2.61 11.31
N ILE A 38 19.30 -2.09 10.14
CA ILE A 38 18.76 -2.60 8.87
C ILE A 38 19.90 -3.17 8.03
N ASN A 39 19.63 -4.27 7.31
CA ASN A 39 20.58 -4.83 6.34
C ASN A 39 20.54 -4.05 5.01
N ASP A 40 21.37 -4.45 4.04
CA ASP A 40 21.45 -3.81 2.72
C ASP A 40 20.14 -3.87 1.92
N LEU A 41 19.24 -4.79 2.25
CA LEU A 41 17.89 -4.89 1.68
C LEU A 41 16.86 -4.00 2.41
N GLY A 42 17.29 -3.32 3.49
CA GLY A 42 16.41 -2.48 4.31
C GLY A 42 15.48 -3.27 5.23
N GLU A 43 15.79 -4.54 5.49
CA GLU A 43 15.06 -5.36 6.46
C GLU A 43 15.61 -5.11 7.86
N LEU A 44 14.70 -5.10 8.85
CA LEU A 44 15.08 -4.95 10.25
C LEU A 44 15.91 -6.15 10.71
N THR A 45 17.00 -5.88 11.40
CA THR A 45 17.88 -6.90 11.99
C THR A 45 18.09 -6.67 13.48
N TYR A 46 18.30 -7.78 14.19
CA TYR A 46 18.75 -7.80 15.58
C TYR A 46 19.93 -8.76 15.69
N CYS A 47 21.07 -8.30 16.24
CA CYS A 47 22.31 -9.07 16.27
C CYS A 47 22.67 -9.62 14.87
N ASN A 48 22.56 -8.81 13.81
CA ASN A 48 22.83 -9.16 12.40
C ASN A 48 21.91 -10.27 11.82
N ARG A 49 20.80 -10.61 12.46
CA ARG A 49 19.81 -11.56 11.95
C ARG A 49 18.53 -10.82 11.59
N VAL A 50 17.97 -11.08 10.41
CA VAL A 50 16.68 -10.53 10.01
C VAL A 50 15.63 -10.91 11.05
N THR A 51 14.87 -9.93 11.50
CA THR A 51 13.78 -10.13 12.45
C THR A 51 12.53 -9.41 11.96
N THR A 52 11.39 -10.07 12.06
CA THR A 52 10.07 -9.50 11.83
C THR A 52 9.37 -9.15 13.16
N SER A 53 9.96 -9.59 14.28
CA SER A 53 9.51 -9.32 15.62
C SER A 53 10.55 -8.46 16.34
N PHE A 54 10.09 -7.47 17.05
CA PHE A 54 10.86 -6.71 18.03
C PHE A 54 10.23 -6.95 19.40
N PRO A 55 10.97 -6.69 20.50
CA PRO A 55 10.42 -6.89 21.84
C PRO A 55 9.01 -6.30 21.90
N GLU A 56 8.06 -7.05 22.47
CA GLU A 56 6.71 -6.55 22.77
C GLU A 56 6.84 -5.33 23.68
N THR A 57 7.28 -4.25 23.07
CA THR A 57 7.17 -2.94 23.67
C THR A 57 5.77 -2.50 23.29
N ASN A 58 4.86 -2.38 24.24
CA ASN A 58 3.57 -1.71 24.06
C ASN A 58 3.76 -0.21 23.69
N ILE A 59 4.81 0.10 22.93
CA ILE A 59 5.26 1.45 22.65
C ILE A 59 5.13 1.76 21.16
N LEU A 60 5.44 0.81 20.26
CA LEU A 60 5.49 1.04 18.84
C LEU A 60 4.81 -0.09 18.06
N LYS A 61 3.98 0.28 17.06
CA LYS A 61 3.37 -0.67 16.13
C LYS A 61 3.36 -0.13 14.71
N VAL A 62 3.56 -1.02 13.75
CA VAL A 62 3.45 -0.73 12.32
C VAL A 62 2.04 -1.07 11.84
N TYR A 63 1.45 -0.17 11.08
CA TYR A 63 0.15 -0.28 10.44
C TYR A 63 0.26 -0.09 8.93
N SER A 64 -0.74 -0.56 8.21
CA SER A 64 -0.90 -0.35 6.78
C SER A 64 -2.35 0.01 6.48
N PHE A 65 -2.58 0.99 5.60
CA PHE A 65 -3.94 1.30 5.13
C PHE A 65 -4.56 0.13 4.35
N ALA A 66 -3.72 -0.75 3.79
CA ALA A 66 -4.17 -1.96 3.13
C ALA A 66 -4.50 -3.12 4.10
N ASP A 67 -4.14 -3.06 5.39
CA ASP A 67 -4.36 -4.19 6.32
C ASP A 67 -5.84 -4.54 6.53
N PRO A 68 -6.78 -3.59 6.69
CA PRO A 68 -8.20 -3.94 6.78
C PRO A 68 -8.71 -4.68 5.53
N LEU A 69 -8.28 -4.25 4.34
CA LEU A 69 -8.60 -4.93 3.07
C LEU A 69 -8.01 -6.34 3.02
N LYS A 70 -6.73 -6.50 3.37
CA LYS A 70 -6.06 -7.80 3.35
C LYS A 70 -6.72 -8.78 4.32
N ARG A 71 -7.05 -8.32 5.53
CA ARG A 71 -7.78 -9.14 6.49
C ARG A 71 -9.15 -9.54 5.97
N PHE A 72 -9.89 -8.62 5.35
CA PHE A 72 -11.15 -8.95 4.71
C PHE A 72 -10.99 -10.04 3.63
N CYS A 73 -9.99 -9.93 2.78
CA CYS A 73 -9.72 -10.95 1.77
C CYS A 73 -9.42 -12.33 2.39
N ILE A 74 -8.66 -12.37 3.48
CA ILE A 74 -8.27 -13.62 4.15
C ILE A 74 -9.43 -14.18 4.97
N GLU A 75 -10.01 -13.38 5.85
CA GLU A 75 -10.98 -13.84 6.87
C GLU A 75 -12.37 -14.10 6.28
N VAL A 76 -12.77 -13.33 5.26
CA VAL A 76 -14.12 -13.39 4.67
C VAL A 76 -14.14 -14.17 3.36
N LEU A 77 -13.12 -13.97 2.50
CA LEU A 77 -13.06 -14.60 1.17
C LEU A 77 -12.12 -15.81 1.12
N ASN A 78 -11.55 -16.19 2.25
CA ASN A 78 -10.63 -17.32 2.37
C ASN A 78 -9.44 -17.27 1.38
N ALA A 79 -8.96 -16.06 1.08
CA ALA A 79 -7.75 -15.91 0.28
C ALA A 79 -6.53 -16.39 1.09
N PRO A 80 -5.57 -17.11 0.48
CA PRO A 80 -4.34 -17.50 1.16
C PRO A 80 -3.60 -16.28 1.74
N TYR A 81 -3.01 -16.41 2.91
CA TYR A 81 -2.26 -15.34 3.56
C TYR A 81 -1.18 -14.76 2.66
N GLU A 82 -0.43 -15.61 1.96
CA GLU A 82 0.65 -15.25 1.06
C GLU A 82 0.15 -14.45 -0.15
N SER A 83 -1.08 -14.67 -0.58
CA SER A 83 -1.70 -13.89 -1.67
C SER A 83 -1.95 -12.43 -1.31
N CYS A 84 -1.92 -12.08 -0.01
CA CYS A 84 -2.12 -10.72 0.50
C CYS A 84 -0.83 -10.12 1.07
N TYR A 85 -0.03 -10.90 1.79
CA TYR A 85 1.16 -10.44 2.51
C TYR A 85 2.49 -10.94 1.94
N GLY A 86 2.47 -11.94 1.05
CA GLY A 86 3.66 -12.56 0.49
C GLY A 86 4.44 -11.72 -0.52
N THR A 87 5.32 -12.38 -1.25
CA THR A 87 6.13 -11.80 -2.34
C THR A 87 5.25 -11.37 -3.53
N ASP A 88 5.83 -10.64 -4.47
CA ASP A 88 5.10 -10.27 -5.70
C ASP A 88 4.64 -11.50 -6.49
N GLU A 89 5.44 -12.58 -6.51
CA GLU A 89 5.08 -13.86 -7.14
C GLU A 89 3.87 -14.48 -6.43
N GLN A 90 3.90 -14.59 -5.11
CA GLN A 90 2.80 -15.14 -4.31
C GLN A 90 1.51 -14.31 -4.45
N LYS A 91 1.61 -12.98 -4.52
CA LYS A 91 0.46 -12.10 -4.76
C LYS A 91 -0.12 -12.23 -6.16
N ASN A 92 0.68 -12.64 -7.14
CA ASN A 92 0.24 -12.87 -8.51
C ASN A 92 -0.21 -14.33 -8.75
N ALA A 93 0.00 -15.24 -7.80
CA ALA A 93 -0.51 -16.60 -7.89
C ALA A 93 -2.05 -16.60 -7.91
N LEU A 94 -2.63 -17.46 -8.74
CA LEU A 94 -4.07 -17.58 -8.92
C LEU A 94 -4.72 -18.29 -7.73
N ILE A 95 -5.89 -17.81 -7.32
CA ILE A 95 -6.68 -18.36 -6.22
C ILE A 95 -7.87 -19.14 -6.84
N PRO A 96 -7.86 -20.49 -6.81
CA PRO A 96 -8.76 -21.31 -7.62
C PRO A 96 -10.26 -21.08 -7.36
N HIS A 97 -10.66 -20.74 -6.14
CA HIS A 97 -12.07 -20.55 -5.78
C HIS A 97 -12.60 -19.14 -5.98
N LEU A 98 -11.72 -18.16 -6.26
CA LEU A 98 -12.11 -16.78 -6.53
C LEU A 98 -12.11 -16.53 -8.04
N LEU A 99 -13.30 -16.53 -8.63
CA LEU A 99 -13.47 -16.52 -10.08
C LEU A 99 -14.01 -15.16 -10.56
N TRP A 100 -13.42 -14.65 -11.64
CA TRP A 100 -13.83 -13.41 -12.29
C TRP A 100 -15.30 -13.40 -12.66
N GLN A 101 -15.81 -14.49 -13.23
CA GLN A 101 -17.20 -14.59 -13.68
C GLN A 101 -18.25 -14.55 -12.55
N ASN A 102 -17.84 -14.68 -11.28
CA ASN A 102 -18.72 -14.57 -10.13
C ASN A 102 -18.93 -13.11 -9.68
N LEU A 103 -18.15 -12.17 -10.24
CA LEU A 103 -18.30 -10.74 -9.94
C LEU A 103 -19.40 -10.11 -10.77
N PRO A 104 -20.02 -9.02 -10.29
CA PRO A 104 -20.84 -8.14 -11.12
C PRO A 104 -20.07 -7.69 -12.37
N LYS A 105 -20.71 -7.67 -13.53
CA LYS A 105 -20.06 -7.31 -14.81
C LYS A 105 -19.38 -5.97 -14.79
N GLU A 106 -19.90 -5.03 -14.02
CA GLU A 106 -19.38 -3.67 -13.85
C GLU A 106 -18.00 -3.63 -13.18
N LEU A 107 -17.65 -4.69 -12.45
CA LEU A 107 -16.34 -4.85 -11.78
C LEU A 107 -15.35 -5.68 -12.59
N ILE A 108 -15.82 -6.37 -13.65
CA ILE A 108 -14.97 -7.24 -14.45
C ILE A 108 -14.30 -6.42 -15.55
N SER A 109 -12.99 -6.59 -15.71
CA SER A 109 -12.28 -6.06 -16.87
C SER A 109 -12.82 -6.67 -18.16
N LYS A 110 -13.12 -5.81 -19.12
CA LYS A 110 -13.64 -6.21 -20.43
C LYS A 110 -12.75 -5.72 -21.55
N THR A 111 -12.69 -6.51 -22.61
CA THR A 111 -12.03 -6.17 -23.86
C THR A 111 -13.08 -6.06 -24.96
N ILE A 112 -13.03 -4.96 -25.72
CA ILE A 112 -13.87 -4.85 -26.92
C ILE A 112 -13.12 -5.50 -28.07
N LYS A 113 -13.69 -6.58 -28.59
CA LYS A 113 -13.15 -7.27 -29.78
C LYS A 113 -14.03 -7.01 -31.00
N ILE A 114 -13.40 -7.00 -32.15
CA ILE A 114 -14.08 -6.93 -33.44
C ILE A 114 -13.98 -8.33 -34.06
N LYS A 115 -15.10 -8.89 -34.40
CA LYS A 115 -15.14 -10.17 -35.13
C LYS A 115 -15.67 -9.90 -36.54
N ASP A 116 -14.86 -10.22 -37.53
CA ASP A 116 -15.30 -10.17 -38.91
C ASP A 116 -16.08 -11.48 -39.21
N SER A 117 -17.33 -11.31 -39.56
CA SER A 117 -18.10 -12.42 -40.13
C SER A 117 -18.17 -12.27 -41.64
N VAL A 118 -17.84 -13.36 -42.31
CA VAL A 118 -17.92 -13.48 -43.76
C VAL A 118 -19.04 -14.46 -44.04
N TYR A 119 -20.08 -14.02 -44.73
CA TYR A 119 -21.16 -14.88 -45.18
C TYR A 119 -21.51 -14.58 -46.64
N GLN A 120 -22.05 -15.56 -47.31
CA GLN A 120 -22.39 -15.46 -48.72
C GLN A 120 -23.90 -15.15 -48.83
N GLU A 121 -24.20 -13.99 -49.40
CA GLU A 121 -25.56 -13.62 -49.78
C GLU A 121 -25.78 -13.80 -51.30
N PHE A 122 -27.02 -13.74 -51.73
CA PHE A 122 -27.38 -13.85 -53.17
C PHE A 122 -26.68 -12.83 -54.05
N SER A 123 -26.24 -11.71 -53.46
CA SER A 123 -25.55 -10.62 -54.17
C SER A 123 -24.02 -10.67 -54.09
N GLY A 124 -23.45 -11.68 -53.39
CA GLY A 124 -22.00 -11.78 -53.23
C GLY A 124 -21.54 -12.09 -51.81
N ILE A 125 -20.27 -11.82 -51.53
CA ILE A 125 -19.69 -11.99 -50.20
C ILE A 125 -19.86 -10.69 -49.42
N VAL A 126 -20.61 -10.79 -48.32
CA VAL A 126 -20.76 -9.69 -47.37
C VAL A 126 -19.81 -9.90 -46.19
N ARG A 127 -19.05 -8.85 -45.86
CA ARG A 127 -18.20 -8.80 -44.68
C ARG A 127 -18.79 -7.83 -43.71
N GLU A 128 -19.27 -8.31 -42.59
CA GLU A 128 -19.82 -7.47 -41.54
C GLU A 128 -19.01 -7.65 -40.27
N GLY A 129 -18.40 -6.56 -39.81
CA GLY A 129 -17.71 -6.53 -38.53
C GLY A 129 -18.64 -6.14 -37.41
N TYR A 130 -18.74 -6.94 -36.37
CA TYR A 130 -19.48 -6.56 -35.17
C TYR A 130 -18.55 -6.48 -33.96
N LYS A 131 -18.83 -5.50 -33.09
CA LYS A 131 -18.14 -5.32 -31.83
C LYS A 131 -18.84 -6.16 -30.75
N TYR A 132 -18.07 -6.89 -29.95
CA TYR A 132 -18.58 -7.59 -28.78
C TYR A 132 -17.67 -7.38 -27.56
N GLU A 133 -18.26 -7.48 -26.37
CA GLU A 133 -17.53 -7.39 -25.12
C GLU A 133 -17.11 -8.78 -24.65
N GLU A 134 -15.82 -8.97 -24.42
CA GLU A 134 -15.28 -10.16 -23.80
C GLU A 134 -14.86 -9.84 -22.38
N TYR A 135 -15.49 -10.48 -21.41
CA TYR A 135 -15.20 -10.31 -19.99
C TYR A 135 -14.14 -11.31 -19.55
N LYS A 136 -13.31 -10.86 -18.62
CA LYS A 136 -12.30 -11.72 -18.02
C LYS A 136 -12.98 -12.87 -17.26
N THR A 137 -12.46 -14.08 -17.39
CA THR A 137 -12.95 -15.30 -16.75
C THR A 137 -11.81 -16.07 -16.09
N GLY A 138 -12.13 -17.08 -15.29
CA GLY A 138 -11.16 -17.92 -14.59
C GLY A 138 -10.77 -17.37 -13.21
N PRO A 139 -9.80 -17.98 -12.55
CA PRO A 139 -9.36 -17.59 -11.23
C PRO A 139 -8.63 -16.25 -11.26
N MET A 140 -8.78 -15.49 -10.18
CA MET A 140 -8.07 -14.22 -9.98
C MET A 140 -6.90 -14.38 -9.02
N SER A 141 -5.92 -13.51 -9.13
CA SER A 141 -4.81 -13.42 -8.20
C SER A 141 -5.18 -12.59 -6.97
N GLY A 142 -4.42 -12.73 -5.88
CA GLY A 142 -4.59 -11.90 -4.70
C GLY A 142 -4.42 -10.40 -4.98
N ARG A 143 -3.52 -10.04 -5.91
CA ARG A 143 -3.33 -8.65 -6.34
C ARG A 143 -4.58 -8.10 -7.03
N GLU A 144 -5.15 -8.85 -7.96
CA GLU A 144 -6.39 -8.47 -8.67
C GLU A 144 -7.57 -8.35 -7.71
N LEU A 145 -7.72 -9.33 -6.80
CA LEU A 145 -8.73 -9.30 -5.76
C LEU A 145 -8.65 -8.02 -4.92
N MET A 146 -7.47 -7.71 -4.40
CA MET A 146 -7.25 -6.50 -3.59
C MET A 146 -7.49 -5.21 -4.39
N GLN A 147 -7.16 -5.16 -5.67
CA GLN A 147 -7.43 -4.00 -6.53
C GLN A 147 -8.92 -3.80 -6.75
N ILE A 148 -9.65 -4.86 -7.04
CA ILE A 148 -11.10 -4.79 -7.28
C ILE A 148 -11.83 -4.37 -6.00
N LEU A 149 -11.62 -5.09 -4.90
CA LEU A 149 -12.28 -4.80 -3.64
C LEU A 149 -11.83 -3.47 -3.06
N GLY A 150 -10.52 -3.23 -3.07
CA GLY A 150 -9.94 -2.05 -2.46
C GLY A 150 -10.34 -0.76 -3.17
N THR A 151 -10.27 -0.72 -4.49
CA THR A 151 -10.45 0.49 -5.28
C THR A 151 -11.79 0.52 -6.00
N ASN A 152 -12.11 -0.57 -6.72
CA ASN A 152 -13.26 -0.55 -7.63
C ASN A 152 -14.60 -0.78 -6.94
N PHE A 153 -14.59 -1.33 -5.72
CA PHE A 153 -15.81 -1.60 -4.96
C PHE A 153 -15.88 -0.78 -3.68
N CYS A 154 -15.07 -1.07 -2.66
CA CYS A 154 -15.23 -0.47 -1.33
C CYS A 154 -15.02 1.05 -1.33
N ARG A 155 -14.00 1.57 -2.03
CA ARG A 155 -13.80 3.02 -2.13
C ARG A 155 -14.89 3.73 -2.92
N LYS A 156 -15.61 3.06 -3.81
CA LYS A 156 -16.80 3.64 -4.47
C LYS A 156 -18.01 3.71 -3.56
N LEU A 157 -18.13 2.80 -2.59
CA LEU A 157 -19.17 2.87 -1.57
C LEU A 157 -18.86 3.94 -0.53
N TYR A 158 -17.61 3.99 -0.08
CA TYR A 158 -17.12 4.95 0.91
C TYR A 158 -15.62 5.13 0.75
N ASP A 159 -15.20 6.27 0.21
CA ASP A 159 -13.79 6.52 -0.16
C ASP A 159 -12.84 6.40 1.03
N ASP A 160 -13.26 6.83 2.21
CA ASP A 160 -12.47 6.78 3.44
C ASP A 160 -12.50 5.43 4.19
N CYS A 161 -13.10 4.38 3.62
CA CYS A 161 -13.31 3.10 4.33
C CYS A 161 -12.02 2.53 4.94
N TRP A 162 -10.92 2.51 4.20
CA TRP A 162 -9.65 1.94 4.66
C TRP A 162 -8.89 2.86 5.60
N VAL A 163 -8.87 4.15 5.29
CA VAL A 163 -8.19 5.13 6.14
C VAL A 163 -8.87 5.24 7.50
N ARG A 164 -10.19 5.31 7.52
CA ARG A 164 -10.96 5.31 8.76
C ARG A 164 -10.75 4.03 9.57
N ALA A 165 -10.85 2.86 8.94
CA ALA A 165 -10.63 1.58 9.62
C ALA A 165 -9.24 1.48 10.27
N THR A 166 -8.21 2.01 9.59
CA THR A 166 -6.84 2.05 10.12
C THR A 166 -6.72 2.99 11.31
N TYR A 167 -7.23 4.22 11.21
CA TYR A 167 -7.18 5.18 12.31
C TYR A 167 -8.01 4.75 13.53
N GLU A 168 -9.17 4.14 13.34
CA GLU A 168 -9.96 3.56 14.43
C GLU A 168 -9.19 2.39 15.10
N THR A 169 -8.44 1.62 14.33
CA THR A 169 -7.57 0.56 14.89
C THR A 169 -6.43 1.16 15.70
N ILE A 170 -5.73 2.17 15.15
CA ILE A 170 -4.65 2.90 15.85
C ILE A 170 -5.17 3.48 17.17
N LYS A 171 -6.33 4.12 17.14
CA LYS A 171 -6.97 4.71 18.33
C LYS A 171 -7.34 3.66 19.38
N ARG A 172 -7.90 2.53 18.94
CA ARG A 172 -8.31 1.43 19.85
C ARG A 172 -7.13 0.75 20.50
N GLU A 173 -6.06 0.51 19.74
CA GLU A 173 -4.86 -0.17 20.24
C GLU A 173 -3.96 0.76 21.05
N ALA A 174 -4.04 2.06 20.82
CA ALA A 174 -3.42 3.13 21.61
C ALA A 174 -1.90 2.98 21.83
N PHE A 175 -1.17 2.42 20.86
CA PHE A 175 0.29 2.42 20.91
C PHE A 175 0.83 3.85 20.90
N PRO A 176 1.78 4.22 21.77
CA PRO A 176 2.37 5.55 21.80
C PRO A 176 2.93 6.01 20.45
N ILE A 177 3.54 5.09 19.68
CA ILE A 177 4.05 5.35 18.34
C ILE A 177 3.36 4.41 17.33
N ALA A 178 2.66 5.00 16.36
CA ALA A 178 2.06 4.31 15.24
C ALA A 178 2.80 4.68 13.95
N LEU A 179 3.36 3.70 13.26
CA LEU A 179 4.01 3.88 11.96
C LEU A 179 3.07 3.36 10.87
N ILE A 180 2.81 4.15 9.83
CA ILE A 180 2.02 3.73 8.67
C ILE A 180 2.95 3.61 7.47
N SER A 181 3.05 2.40 6.92
CA SER A 181 4.09 2.05 5.94
C SER A 181 3.68 2.18 4.48
N ASP A 182 2.46 2.58 4.15
CA ASP A 182 1.91 2.47 2.79
C ASP A 182 0.96 3.58 2.33
N CYS A 183 1.15 4.82 2.79
CA CYS A 183 0.33 5.95 2.32
C CYS A 183 0.48 6.15 0.80
N ARG A 184 -0.65 6.10 0.06
CA ARG A 184 -0.70 6.15 -1.40
C ARG A 184 -1.82 7.00 -1.99
N PHE A 185 -2.82 7.36 -1.20
CA PHE A 185 -3.98 8.11 -1.65
C PHE A 185 -4.10 9.46 -0.94
N GLN A 186 -4.73 10.41 -1.62
CA GLN A 186 -4.92 11.76 -1.07
C GLN A 186 -5.73 11.76 0.22
N ASN A 187 -6.80 10.96 0.29
CA ASN A 187 -7.62 10.86 1.49
C ASN A 187 -6.84 10.27 2.69
N GLU A 188 -5.86 9.39 2.45
CA GLU A 188 -4.96 8.88 3.50
C GLU A 188 -4.07 9.98 4.09
N LEU A 189 -3.70 10.99 3.28
CA LEU A 189 -2.94 12.16 3.71
C LEU A 189 -3.81 13.20 4.42
N TYR A 190 -5.03 13.47 3.89
CA TYR A 190 -5.85 14.58 4.37
C TYR A 190 -6.81 14.20 5.50
N TYR A 191 -7.23 12.94 5.58
CA TYR A 191 -8.15 12.45 6.62
C TYR A 191 -7.74 12.83 8.04
N PRO A 192 -6.49 12.60 8.50
CA PRO A 192 -6.10 12.96 9.87
C PRO A 192 -6.15 14.46 10.13
N ARG A 193 -5.86 15.29 9.13
CA ARG A 193 -5.95 16.74 9.24
C ARG A 193 -7.40 17.21 9.43
N LEU A 194 -8.33 16.64 8.66
CA LEU A 194 -9.76 16.92 8.74
C LEU A 194 -10.35 16.48 10.09
N HIS A 195 -9.77 15.47 10.73
CA HIS A 195 -10.22 14.92 12.00
C HIS A 195 -9.36 15.33 13.21
N ASN A 196 -8.49 16.34 13.05
CA ASN A 196 -7.59 16.84 14.10
C ASN A 196 -6.70 15.74 14.73
N ILE A 197 -6.30 14.75 13.94
CA ILE A 197 -5.37 13.69 14.36
C ILE A 197 -3.95 14.16 14.07
N LYS A 198 -3.14 14.36 15.12
CA LYS A 198 -1.75 14.77 14.95
C LYS A 198 -0.96 13.63 14.29
N SER A 199 -0.44 13.87 13.09
CA SER A 199 0.34 12.92 12.32
C SER A 199 1.40 13.63 11.48
N TYR A 200 2.49 12.94 11.17
CA TYR A 200 3.57 13.42 10.32
C TYR A 200 3.68 12.56 9.07
N TYR A 201 3.81 13.19 7.92
CA TYR A 201 3.91 12.52 6.62
C TYR A 201 5.27 12.76 6.00
N ILE A 202 5.98 11.67 5.73
CA ILE A 202 7.30 11.67 5.07
C ILE A 202 7.11 11.15 3.65
N LYS A 203 7.21 12.03 2.65
CA LYS A 203 7.15 11.68 1.23
C LYS A 203 8.51 11.19 0.74
N LEU A 204 8.55 9.98 0.19
CA LEU A 204 9.71 9.41 -0.47
C LEU A 204 9.47 9.45 -1.98
N LYS A 205 10.09 10.41 -2.66
CA LYS A 205 9.94 10.58 -4.12
C LYS A 205 10.74 9.52 -4.85
N LYS A 206 10.13 8.94 -5.87
CA LYS A 206 10.78 8.03 -6.81
C LYS A 206 10.16 8.23 -8.20
N ALA A 207 10.99 8.14 -9.24
CA ALA A 207 10.52 8.18 -10.61
C ALA A 207 9.46 7.11 -10.88
N PRO A 208 8.42 7.42 -11.69
CA PRO A 208 7.39 6.46 -12.04
C PRO A 208 7.98 5.29 -12.85
N PHE A 209 7.51 4.09 -12.60
CA PHE A 209 7.69 2.99 -13.54
C PHE A 209 6.77 3.20 -14.74
N LYS A 210 7.24 2.95 -15.95
CA LYS A 210 6.48 3.22 -17.20
C LYS A 210 5.12 2.50 -17.28
N GLU A 211 4.92 1.44 -16.51
CA GLU A 211 3.73 0.59 -16.54
C GLU A 211 2.75 0.81 -15.36
N ASP A 212 3.10 1.65 -14.40
CA ASP A 212 2.28 1.86 -13.20
C ASP A 212 1.20 2.93 -13.46
N THR A 213 0.06 2.51 -14.00
CA THR A 213 -1.11 3.38 -14.23
C THR A 213 -2.20 3.23 -13.17
N HIS A 214 -2.06 2.27 -12.24
CA HIS A 214 -3.07 2.03 -11.22
C HIS A 214 -3.15 3.19 -10.21
N ALA A 215 -4.37 3.54 -9.78
CA ALA A 215 -4.62 4.65 -8.84
C ALA A 215 -3.79 4.57 -7.54
N SER A 216 -3.46 3.37 -7.05
CA SER A 216 -2.60 3.19 -5.87
C SER A 216 -1.13 3.58 -6.10
N GLU A 217 -0.71 3.78 -7.35
CA GLU A 217 0.66 4.20 -7.68
C GLU A 217 0.71 5.69 -8.06
N THR A 218 -0.40 6.24 -8.58
CA THR A 218 -0.47 7.63 -9.07
C THR A 218 -1.23 8.57 -8.14
N GLY A 219 -1.87 8.04 -7.09
CA GLY A 219 -2.81 8.78 -6.25
C GLY A 219 -2.23 9.99 -5.50
N LEU A 220 -0.89 10.06 -5.34
CA LEU A 220 -0.20 11.19 -4.71
C LEU A 220 0.60 12.05 -5.70
N ASP A 221 0.52 11.80 -7.00
CA ASP A 221 1.35 12.51 -7.99
C ASP A 221 0.98 13.99 -8.13
N SER A 222 -0.32 14.29 -8.02
CA SER A 222 -0.84 15.65 -8.09
C SER A 222 -0.76 16.41 -6.76
N VAL A 223 -0.34 15.75 -5.67
CA VAL A 223 -0.23 16.38 -4.35
C VAL A 223 1.07 17.16 -4.26
N PRO A 224 1.02 18.48 -3.99
CA PRO A 224 2.23 19.29 -3.87
C PRO A 224 3.09 18.82 -2.69
N ASP A 225 4.41 18.99 -2.82
CA ASP A 225 5.37 18.61 -1.79
C ASP A 225 5.16 19.36 -0.47
N SER A 226 4.61 20.59 -0.54
CA SER A 226 4.26 21.40 0.64
C SER A 226 3.21 20.77 1.55
N ASP A 227 2.47 19.80 1.06
CA ASP A 227 1.44 19.10 1.85
C ASP A 227 2.01 17.97 2.71
N PHE A 228 3.30 17.72 2.60
CA PHE A 228 4.01 16.74 3.43
C PHE A 228 4.89 17.45 4.43
N ASP A 229 5.02 16.89 5.64
CA ASP A 229 5.86 17.47 6.67
C ASP A 229 7.35 17.36 6.33
N PHE A 230 7.72 16.29 5.61
CA PHE A 230 9.07 16.05 5.12
C PHE A 230 9.03 15.42 3.73
N VAL A 231 9.98 15.81 2.88
CA VAL A 231 10.13 15.26 1.53
C VAL A 231 11.56 14.83 1.30
N ILE A 232 11.76 13.59 0.87
CA ILE A 232 13.06 13.03 0.50
C ILE A 232 13.01 12.63 -0.97
N ASN A 233 13.88 13.19 -1.79
CA ASN A 233 14.08 12.71 -3.15
C ASN A 233 14.95 11.44 -3.10
N ASN A 234 14.32 10.28 -3.31
CA ASN A 234 14.93 8.96 -3.23
C ASN A 234 15.14 8.32 -4.63
N GLU A 235 15.23 9.12 -5.68
CA GLU A 235 15.38 8.59 -7.05
C GLU A 235 16.68 7.83 -7.25
N ASN A 236 17.78 8.38 -6.74
CA ASN A 236 19.13 7.84 -6.96
C ASN A 236 19.92 7.59 -5.66
N LEU A 237 19.27 7.60 -4.52
CA LEU A 237 19.94 7.40 -3.25
C LEU A 237 20.16 5.91 -2.97
N SER A 238 21.36 5.59 -2.50
CA SER A 238 21.60 4.33 -1.79
C SER A 238 20.79 4.28 -0.49
N LEU A 239 20.60 3.09 0.07
CA LEU A 239 19.93 2.93 1.34
C LEU A 239 20.60 3.75 2.46
N LYS A 240 21.95 3.76 2.48
CA LYS A 240 22.74 4.51 3.47
C LYS A 240 22.52 6.01 3.37
N GLU A 241 22.59 6.57 2.15
CA GLU A 241 22.35 8.01 1.93
C GLU A 241 20.93 8.41 2.34
N LYS A 242 19.92 7.59 1.98
CA LYS A 242 18.56 7.80 2.42
C LYS A 242 18.44 7.82 3.95
N CYS A 243 19.07 6.87 4.65
CA CYS A 243 19.08 6.82 6.11
C CYS A 243 19.72 8.09 6.71
N THR A 244 20.84 8.57 6.15
CA THR A 244 21.47 9.80 6.58
C THR A 244 20.55 11.02 6.47
N LEU A 245 19.73 11.11 5.40
CA LEU A 245 18.75 12.18 5.26
C LEU A 245 17.55 12.03 6.21
N LEU A 246 17.20 10.81 6.58
CA LEU A 246 16.12 10.53 7.54
C LEU A 246 16.55 10.76 9.00
N ASP A 247 17.84 10.71 9.32
CA ASP A 247 18.36 10.83 10.69
C ASP A 247 17.84 12.07 11.44
N PRO A 248 18.02 13.31 10.92
CA PRO A 248 17.56 14.49 11.63
C PRO A 248 16.05 14.56 11.79
N ILE A 249 15.31 14.00 10.82
CA ILE A 249 13.84 13.92 10.87
C ILE A 249 13.42 12.98 12.01
N PHE A 250 14.03 11.81 12.08
CA PHE A 250 13.71 10.81 13.09
C PHE A 250 14.11 11.26 14.49
N ASP A 251 15.26 11.90 14.65
CA ASP A 251 15.67 12.48 15.94
C ASP A 251 14.65 13.50 16.45
N LYS A 252 14.17 14.40 15.58
CA LYS A 252 13.12 15.35 15.92
C LYS A 252 11.83 14.64 16.36
N LEU A 253 11.35 13.69 15.58
CA LEU A 253 10.08 12.98 15.85
C LEU A 253 10.17 12.10 17.11
N ILE A 254 11.32 11.50 17.37
CA ILE A 254 11.55 10.72 18.59
C ILE A 254 11.55 11.64 19.83
N LEU A 255 12.18 12.80 19.76
CA LEU A 255 12.13 13.77 20.85
C LEU A 255 10.70 14.24 21.14
N GLU A 256 9.90 14.47 20.10
CA GLU A 256 8.48 14.84 20.27
C GLU A 256 7.62 13.72 20.91
N SER A 257 7.98 12.46 20.73
CA SER A 257 7.28 11.35 21.37
C SER A 257 7.52 11.22 22.87
N GLN A 258 8.56 11.90 23.38
CA GLN A 258 8.98 11.86 24.78
C GLN A 258 8.42 13.05 25.60
N GLN A 259 7.81 14.04 24.93
CA GLN A 259 7.14 15.21 25.52
C GLN A 259 5.62 14.98 25.67
#